data_1138fbd40179d2ea9c2527deb93848ba
#
_entry.id   1138fbd40179d2ea9c2527deb93848ba
#
_cell.length_a   1.000
_cell.length_b   1.000
_cell.length_c   1.000
_cell.angle_alpha   90.00
_cell.angle_beta   90.00
_cell.angle_gamma   90.00
#
_symmetry.space_group_name_H-M   'P 1'
#
loop_
_entity.id
_entity.type
_entity.pdbx_description
1 polymer ?
#
loop_
_entity_poly.entity_id
_entity_poly.type
_entity_poly.pdbx_seq_one_letter_code
_entity_poly.pdbx_strand_id
1 'polypeptide(L)'
;MDPSAFVLMRSLLATCVPVESPRAGDVLALRTNGSEPKHLAVVVDHSSIVHVFGRCSRVRLDSIATWWPNVHSIWRPKWRPSL
;
A
#
# COMPACT_ATOMS: atom_id res chain seq x y z
N MET A 1 15.82 -3.50 10.20
CA MET A 1 14.73 -2.80 9.46
C MET A 1 14.69 -1.34 9.88
N ASP A 2 14.49 -0.46 8.92
CA ASP A 2 14.32 0.97 9.19
C ASP A 2 13.11 1.18 10.12
N PRO A 3 13.20 2.10 11.13
CA PRO A 3 12.09 2.34 12.04
C PRO A 3 10.78 2.69 11.35
N SER A 4 10.82 3.46 10.25
CA SER A 4 9.61 3.81 9.50
C SER A 4 8.95 2.59 8.87
N ALA A 5 9.75 1.71 8.27
CA ALA A 5 9.25 0.47 7.68
C ALA A 5 8.69 -0.46 8.75
N PHE A 6 9.34 -0.53 9.91
CA PHE A 6 8.88 -1.35 11.04
C PHE A 6 7.50 -0.88 11.53
N VAL A 7 7.34 0.42 11.75
CA VAL A 7 6.07 0.98 12.23
C VAL A 7 4.96 0.73 11.21
N LEU A 8 5.24 0.94 9.93
CA LEU A 8 4.29 0.70 8.85
C LEU A 8 3.83 -0.75 8.83
N MET A 9 4.76 -1.69 8.83
CA MET A 9 4.43 -3.12 8.78
C MET A 9 3.68 -3.57 10.03
N ARG A 10 4.08 -3.09 11.20
CA ARG A 10 3.40 -3.39 12.45
C ARG A 10 1.96 -2.89 12.43
N SER A 11 1.72 -1.70 11.91
CA SER A 11 0.37 -1.14 11.80
C SER A 11 -0.50 -1.97 10.85
N LEU A 12 0.06 -2.41 9.73
CA LEU A 12 -0.66 -3.26 8.79
C LEU A 12 -1.01 -4.61 9.41
N LEU A 13 -0.08 -5.23 10.11
CA LEU A 13 -0.34 -6.50 10.79
C LEU A 13 -1.43 -6.39 11.85
N ALA A 14 -1.53 -5.25 12.53
CA ALA A 14 -2.54 -5.03 13.56
C ALA A 14 -3.94 -4.80 12.99
N THR A 15 -4.05 -4.22 11.80
CA THR A 15 -5.34 -3.74 11.26
C THR A 15 -5.78 -4.41 9.97
N CYS A 16 -4.88 -5.16 9.32
CA CYS A 16 -5.13 -5.75 8.02
C CYS A 16 -4.71 -7.22 7.99
N VAL A 17 -5.14 -7.92 6.95
CA VAL A 17 -4.65 -9.27 6.63
C VAL A 17 -3.96 -9.23 5.28
N PRO A 18 -2.88 -10.01 5.08
CA PRO A 18 -2.22 -10.08 3.78
C PRO A 18 -3.10 -10.82 2.77
N VAL A 19 -3.05 -10.37 1.52
CA VAL A 19 -3.76 -11.00 0.41
C VAL A 19 -2.84 -11.12 -0.79
N GLU A 20 -3.18 -11.99 -1.74
CA GLU A 20 -2.33 -12.26 -2.90
C GLU A 20 -2.62 -11.34 -4.09
N SER A 21 -3.86 -10.91 -4.23
CA SER A 21 -4.23 -10.03 -5.32
C SER A 21 -5.08 -8.87 -4.82
N PRO A 22 -4.86 -7.66 -5.39
CA PRO A 22 -5.51 -6.46 -4.88
C PRO A 22 -6.96 -6.35 -5.34
N ARG A 23 -7.79 -5.79 -4.45
CA ARG A 23 -9.16 -5.34 -4.74
C ARG A 23 -9.30 -3.89 -4.31
N ALA A 24 -10.29 -3.21 -4.85
CA ALA A 24 -10.59 -1.83 -4.45
C ALA A 24 -10.70 -1.72 -2.92
N GLY A 25 -10.02 -0.74 -2.35
CA GLY A 25 -9.94 -0.53 -0.91
C GLY A 25 -8.80 -1.25 -0.21
N ASP A 26 -8.08 -2.12 -0.90
CA ASP A 26 -6.89 -2.75 -0.33
C ASP A 26 -5.72 -1.76 -0.29
N VAL A 27 -4.73 -2.07 0.53
CA VAL A 27 -3.56 -1.22 0.74
C VAL A 27 -2.33 -1.94 0.20
N LEU A 28 -1.54 -1.21 -0.58
CA LEU A 28 -0.24 -1.68 -1.05
C LEU A 28 0.86 -1.08 -0.20
N ALA A 29 1.76 -1.93 0.29
CA ALA A 29 3.00 -1.50 0.90
C ALA A 29 4.05 -1.43 -0.20
N LEU A 30 4.59 -0.25 -0.45
CA LEU A 30 5.47 0.01 -1.58
C LEU A 30 6.89 0.32 -1.14
N ARG A 31 7.83 -0.11 -1.96
CA ARG A 31 9.24 0.26 -1.85
C ARG A 31 9.48 1.48 -2.71
N THR A 32 10.04 2.53 -2.12
CA THR A 32 10.38 3.74 -2.88
C THR A 32 11.89 3.90 -3.01
N ASN A 33 12.60 3.61 -1.96
CA ASN A 33 14.06 3.63 -1.95
C ASN A 33 14.55 2.39 -1.21
N GLY A 34 15.25 1.53 -1.90
CA GLY A 34 15.76 0.27 -1.33
C GLY A 34 14.70 -0.81 -1.30
N SER A 35 14.88 -1.80 -0.41
CA SER A 35 14.06 -3.01 -0.36
C SER A 35 12.95 -2.98 0.68
N GLU A 36 12.95 -2.01 1.58
CA GLU A 36 11.99 -1.93 2.67
C GLU A 36 10.74 -1.16 2.28
N PRO A 37 9.56 -1.63 2.73
CA PRO A 37 8.31 -0.92 2.45
C PRO A 37 8.18 0.31 3.36
N LYS A 38 8.18 1.49 2.76
CA LYS A 38 8.09 2.77 3.47
C LYS A 38 6.97 3.66 2.98
N HIS A 39 6.21 3.20 1.98
CA HIS A 39 5.17 4.00 1.35
C HIS A 39 3.91 3.17 1.20
N LEU A 40 2.75 3.82 1.36
CA LEU A 40 1.44 3.17 1.21
C LEU A 40 0.68 3.77 0.06
N ALA A 41 -0.09 2.93 -0.61
CA ALA A 41 -1.08 3.34 -1.60
C ALA A 41 -2.38 2.60 -1.37
N VAL A 42 -3.50 3.19 -1.76
CA VAL A 42 -4.81 2.57 -1.68
C VAL A 42 -5.26 2.21 -3.08
N VAL A 43 -5.70 0.98 -3.26
CA VAL A 43 -6.24 0.49 -4.53
C VAL A 43 -7.62 1.08 -4.75
N VAL A 44 -7.81 1.80 -5.85
CA VAL A 44 -9.10 2.41 -6.22
C VAL A 44 -9.93 1.42 -7.03
N ASP A 45 -9.29 0.82 -8.03
CA ASP A 45 -9.90 -0.18 -8.89
C ASP A 45 -8.81 -1.13 -9.43
N HIS A 46 -9.14 -1.96 -10.40
CA HIS A 46 -8.20 -2.95 -10.94
C HIS A 46 -6.98 -2.35 -11.67
N SER A 47 -7.00 -1.04 -11.95
CA SER A 47 -5.92 -0.40 -12.70
C SER A 47 -5.29 0.80 -12.00
N SER A 48 -5.88 1.29 -10.91
CA SER A 48 -5.52 2.59 -10.33
C SER A 48 -5.27 2.52 -8.83
N ILE A 49 -4.30 3.30 -8.39
CA ILE A 49 -4.00 3.51 -6.97
C ILE A 49 -3.98 5.00 -6.67
N VAL A 50 -4.29 5.35 -5.42
CA VAL A 50 -4.10 6.69 -4.90
C VAL A 50 -3.06 6.64 -3.78
N HIS A 51 -2.19 7.63 -3.76
CA HIS A 51 -1.18 7.75 -2.72
C HIS A 51 -0.75 9.20 -2.56
N VAL A 52 -0.05 9.48 -1.46
CA VAL A 52 0.46 10.82 -1.16
C VAL A 52 1.98 10.75 -1.16
N PHE A 53 2.62 11.55 -2.00
CA PHE A 53 4.07 11.65 -2.01
C PHE A 53 4.57 12.70 -1.05
N GLY A 54 5.33 12.23 -0.08
CA GLY A 54 6.26 12.95 0.76
C GLY A 54 5.92 14.40 1.09
N ARG A 55 6.84 15.27 0.75
CA ARG A 55 6.79 16.69 1.12
C ARG A 55 5.73 17.50 0.39
N CYS A 56 5.19 17.00 -0.70
CA CYS A 56 4.22 17.75 -1.50
C CYS A 56 2.81 17.66 -0.96
N SER A 57 2.52 16.71 -0.11
CA SER A 57 1.19 16.48 0.49
C SER A 57 0.05 16.45 -0.54
N ARG A 58 0.36 16.08 -1.77
CA ARG A 58 -0.63 15.97 -2.84
C ARG A 58 -1.04 14.53 -3.04
N VAL A 59 -2.33 14.33 -3.16
CA VAL A 59 -2.88 13.04 -3.54
C VAL A 59 -2.64 12.84 -5.04
N ARG A 60 -2.07 11.69 -5.40
CA ARG A 60 -1.83 11.32 -6.80
C ARG A 60 -2.62 10.08 -7.14
N LEU A 61 -3.18 10.10 -8.33
CA LEU A 61 -3.77 8.90 -8.95
C LEU A 61 -2.75 8.36 -9.95
N ASP A 62 -2.31 7.15 -9.75
CA ASP A 62 -1.31 6.50 -10.60
C ASP A 62 -1.78 5.13 -11.06
N SER A 63 -1.16 4.62 -12.10
CA SER A 63 -1.39 3.26 -12.60
C SER A 63 -0.79 2.24 -11.63
N ILE A 64 -1.56 1.23 -11.27
CA ILE A 64 -1.06 0.11 -10.48
C ILE A 64 0.05 -0.65 -11.22
N ALA A 65 -0.05 -0.74 -12.54
CA ALA A 65 0.97 -1.42 -13.37
C ALA A 65 2.32 -0.72 -13.27
N THR A 66 2.34 0.61 -13.24
CA THR A 66 3.58 1.39 -13.11
C THR A 66 4.28 1.09 -11.78
N TRP A 67 3.51 0.92 -10.71
CA TRP A 67 4.06 0.72 -9.37
C TRP A 67 4.25 -0.76 -9.01
N TRP A 68 3.75 -1.68 -9.83
CA TRP A 68 3.77 -3.09 -9.50
C TRP A 68 5.15 -3.63 -9.13
N PRO A 69 6.25 -3.28 -9.81
CA PRO A 69 7.59 -3.73 -9.41
C PRO A 69 8.02 -3.28 -8.01
N ASN A 70 7.37 -2.25 -7.47
CA ASN A 70 7.66 -1.69 -6.16
C ASN A 70 6.79 -2.28 -5.05
N VAL A 71 5.82 -3.12 -5.38
CA VAL A 71 4.91 -3.71 -4.39
C VAL A 71 5.66 -4.72 -3.54
N HIS A 72 5.69 -4.46 -2.23
CA HIS A 72 6.23 -5.39 -1.25
C HIS A 72 5.16 -6.39 -0.82
N SER A 73 3.97 -5.90 -0.50
CA SER A 73 2.87 -6.72 0.01
C SER A 73 1.53 -6.02 -0.18
N ILE A 74 0.47 -6.81 -0.14
CA ILE A 74 -0.90 -6.33 -0.36
C ILE A 74 -1.72 -6.68 0.87
N TRP A 75 -2.49 -5.72 1.38
CA TRP A 75 -3.17 -5.83 2.66
C TRP A 75 -4.63 -5.44 2.54
N ARG A 76 -5.50 -6.20 3.22
CA ARG A 76 -6.94 -5.94 3.26
C ARG A 76 -7.35 -5.58 4.67
N PRO A 77 -8.00 -4.41 4.89
CA PRO A 77 -8.47 -4.01 6.21
C PRO A 77 -9.43 -5.05 6.80
N LYS A 78 -9.22 -5.42 8.06
CA LYS A 78 -10.05 -6.42 8.75
C LYS A 78 -11.49 -5.99 8.93
N TRP A 79 -11.70 -4.67 9.09
CA TRP A 79 -13.04 -4.10 9.34
C TRP A 79 -13.88 -4.00 8.06
N ARG A 80 -13.28 -4.22 6.91
CA ARG A 80 -13.96 -4.06 5.65
C ARG A 80 -14.94 -5.21 5.42
N PRO A 81 -16.23 -4.92 5.13
CA PRO A 81 -17.17 -5.99 4.83
C PRO A 81 -16.79 -6.71 3.54
N SER A 82 -17.10 -8.00 3.49
CA SER A 82 -16.98 -8.78 2.27
C SER A 82 -17.98 -8.25 1.24
N LEU A 83 -17.46 -7.85 0.12
CA LEU A 83 -18.29 -7.43 -1.00
C LEU A 83 -18.51 -8.59 -1.96
#